data_2b1667e31073c6eb3587da81b3caa869
#
_entry.id   2b1667e31073c6eb3587da81b3caa869
#
_cell.length_a   1.000
_cell.length_b   1.000
_cell.length_c   1.000
_cell.angle_alpha   90.00
_cell.angle_beta   90.00
_cell.angle_gamma   90.00
#
_symmetry.space_group_name_H-M   'P 1'
#
loop_
_entity.id
_entity.type
_entity.pdbx_description
1 polymer ?
#
loop_
_entity_poly.entity_id
_entity_poly.type
_entity_poly.pdbx_seq_one_letter_code
_entity_poly.pdbx_strand_id
1 'polypeptide(L)'
;MKLCRLRILLLTTTFGEPFMQVPAPFEYERATSVEHAIGLLGRLGDSARLIAGGHSLLPMMKLRLVNLEYVIDINDLHGELGYVRFSPDEVRIGAMTRHRELLESDQLATVFPIFRDAERVIADPVVRNRGTLGGSLCQADPSEDLSAVCTALDASCVIRGADGERVVTMEQFHRGPYETAVGDDEMPTEIRIPIRPGGASAYEKVERRAGDWAVTSCGAAIWLADGLIVDARVGLAAVGPNTTGIPAISEALRGQAPSEELYATAGAIAAESCNPTGDMRGTVEYKRHLADELTRRALRRAVARAAAPATTAQGV
;
A
#
# COMPACT_ATOMS: atom_id res chain seq x y z
N MET A 1 14.38 11.15 -19.64
CA MET A 1 13.87 11.55 -18.32
C MET A 1 12.76 12.57 -18.56
N LYS A 2 11.54 12.11 -18.82
CA LYS A 2 10.36 12.96 -19.00
C LYS A 2 9.50 12.80 -17.75
N LEU A 3 9.39 13.85 -16.96
CA LEU A 3 8.50 13.93 -15.81
C LEU A 3 7.06 13.72 -16.26
N CYS A 4 6.41 12.68 -15.76
CA CYS A 4 4.95 12.55 -15.81
C CYS A 4 4.37 13.67 -14.95
N ARG A 5 4.23 14.87 -15.52
CA ARG A 5 3.61 16.01 -14.86
C ARG A 5 2.11 15.82 -14.88
N LEU A 6 1.55 15.42 -13.75
CA LEU A 6 0.15 15.62 -13.47
C LEU A 6 -0.13 17.12 -13.58
N ARG A 7 -0.65 17.59 -14.72
CA ARG A 7 -1.09 18.97 -14.85
C ARG A 7 -2.40 19.12 -14.04
N ILE A 8 -2.27 19.55 -12.80
CA ILE A 8 -3.42 20.04 -12.04
C ILE A 8 -3.84 21.35 -12.71
N LEU A 9 -4.86 21.28 -13.55
CA LEU A 9 -5.52 22.48 -14.05
C LEU A 9 -6.36 23.07 -12.92
N LEU A 10 -5.90 24.18 -12.35
CA LEU A 10 -6.74 25.06 -11.54
C LEU A 10 -7.79 25.67 -12.47
N LEU A 11 -8.98 25.04 -12.52
CA LEU A 11 -10.13 25.59 -13.21
C LEU A 11 -10.75 26.70 -12.36
N THR A 12 -10.64 27.92 -12.80
CA THR A 12 -11.51 29.02 -12.38
C THR A 12 -12.92 28.73 -12.86
N THR A 13 -13.77 28.24 -11.97
CA THR A 13 -15.18 27.98 -12.26
C THR A 13 -15.93 29.30 -12.34
N THR A 14 -16.42 29.66 -13.53
CA THR A 14 -17.55 30.57 -13.69
C THR A 14 -18.81 29.84 -13.17
N PHE A 15 -19.45 30.41 -12.17
CA PHE A 15 -20.74 29.92 -11.65
C PHE A 15 -21.79 29.94 -12.76
N GLY A 16 -22.33 28.77 -13.17
CA GLY A 16 -23.43 28.73 -14.12
C GLY A 16 -23.84 27.38 -14.70
N GLU A 17 -22.99 26.35 -14.70
CA GLU A 17 -23.39 25.04 -15.22
C GLU A 17 -23.58 24.02 -14.09
N PRO A 18 -24.62 23.15 -14.15
CA PRO A 18 -24.78 22.09 -13.16
C PRO A 18 -23.55 21.17 -13.25
N PHE A 19 -22.83 21.05 -12.14
CA PHE A 19 -21.62 20.25 -12.04
C PHE A 19 -22.00 18.76 -12.16
N MET A 20 -22.05 18.25 -13.38
CA MET A 20 -22.27 16.82 -13.59
C MET A 20 -20.97 16.08 -13.22
N GLN A 21 -21.04 15.25 -12.18
CA GLN A 21 -19.93 14.36 -11.77
C GLN A 21 -19.82 13.15 -12.69
N VAL A 22 -19.60 13.43 -14.00
CA VAL A 22 -19.34 12.41 -15.02
C VAL A 22 -17.95 12.59 -15.60
N PRO A 23 -17.23 11.51 -15.94
CA PRO A 23 -15.95 11.59 -16.64
C PRO A 23 -16.05 12.38 -17.97
N ALA A 24 -14.90 12.90 -18.43
CA ALA A 24 -14.79 13.30 -19.84
C ALA A 24 -15.03 12.09 -20.74
N PRO A 25 -15.45 12.26 -21.99
CA PRO A 25 -15.50 11.15 -22.95
C PRO A 25 -14.14 10.48 -23.04
N PHE A 26 -14.15 9.15 -23.09
CA PHE A 26 -12.95 8.32 -23.25
C PHE A 26 -13.30 7.09 -24.08
N GLU A 27 -12.31 6.54 -24.74
CA GLU A 27 -12.40 5.25 -25.41
C GLU A 27 -12.06 4.13 -24.42
N TYR A 28 -12.73 2.99 -24.56
CA TYR A 28 -12.60 1.84 -23.67
C TYR A 28 -11.98 0.67 -24.40
N GLU A 29 -10.86 0.20 -23.88
CA GLU A 29 -10.16 -1.00 -24.35
C GLU A 29 -10.22 -2.08 -23.26
N ARG A 30 -10.28 -3.35 -23.66
CA ARG A 30 -10.31 -4.49 -22.75
C ARG A 30 -9.12 -5.40 -23.02
N ALA A 31 -8.24 -5.52 -22.04
CA ALA A 31 -7.09 -6.40 -22.15
C ALA A 31 -7.46 -7.86 -21.91
N THR A 32 -6.96 -8.76 -22.74
CA THR A 32 -7.22 -10.21 -22.68
C THR A 32 -6.05 -11.00 -22.12
N SER A 33 -4.88 -10.39 -21.95
CA SER A 33 -3.67 -10.93 -21.32
C SER A 33 -2.79 -9.80 -20.80
N VAL A 34 -1.79 -10.13 -20.00
CA VAL A 34 -0.78 -9.17 -19.52
C VAL A 34 -0.02 -8.56 -20.69
N GLU A 35 0.39 -9.38 -21.67
CA GLU A 35 1.08 -8.92 -22.90
C GLU A 35 0.21 -7.97 -23.71
N HIS A 36 -1.10 -8.25 -23.80
CA HIS A 36 -2.04 -7.37 -24.48
C HIS A 36 -2.18 -6.03 -23.76
N ALA A 37 -2.28 -6.03 -22.41
CA ALA A 37 -2.32 -4.79 -21.62
C ALA A 37 -1.06 -3.94 -21.84
N ILE A 38 0.13 -4.55 -21.79
CA ILE A 38 1.43 -3.89 -22.04
C ILE A 38 1.50 -3.36 -23.47
N GLY A 39 1.06 -4.16 -24.46
CA GLY A 39 1.03 -3.73 -25.86
C GLY A 39 0.08 -2.54 -26.09
N LEU A 40 -1.05 -2.48 -25.39
CA LEU A 40 -1.97 -1.35 -25.41
C LEU A 40 -1.35 -0.10 -24.78
N LEU A 41 -0.68 -0.25 -23.62
CA LEU A 41 0.04 0.86 -22.97
C LEU A 41 1.13 1.43 -23.87
N GLY A 42 1.97 0.59 -24.49
CA GLY A 42 3.02 1.02 -25.40
C GLY A 42 2.47 1.71 -26.65
N ARG A 43 1.31 1.27 -27.15
CA ARG A 43 0.66 1.87 -28.34
C ARG A 43 0.00 3.22 -28.04
N LEU A 44 -0.67 3.34 -26.89
CA LEU A 44 -1.51 4.49 -26.54
C LEU A 44 -0.77 5.52 -25.68
N GLY A 45 0.35 5.14 -25.05
CA GLY A 45 1.20 6.02 -24.27
C GLY A 45 0.49 6.77 -23.14
N ASP A 46 0.86 8.02 -22.95
CA ASP A 46 0.36 8.89 -21.87
C ASP A 46 -1.15 9.16 -21.92
N SER A 47 -1.81 8.91 -23.05
CA SER A 47 -3.25 9.09 -23.23
C SER A 47 -4.07 7.98 -22.54
N ALA A 48 -3.44 6.88 -22.13
CA ALA A 48 -4.10 5.71 -21.56
C ALA A 48 -3.73 5.47 -20.10
N ARG A 49 -4.64 4.82 -19.36
CA ARG A 49 -4.35 4.26 -18.03
C ARG A 49 -5.07 2.94 -17.84
N LEU A 50 -4.45 2.04 -17.08
CA LEU A 50 -5.08 0.80 -16.66
C LEU A 50 -6.17 1.07 -15.62
N ILE A 51 -7.29 0.37 -15.76
CA ILE A 51 -8.32 0.31 -14.74
C ILE A 51 -8.45 -1.12 -14.20
N ALA A 52 -8.17 -1.28 -12.91
CA ALA A 52 -8.39 -2.50 -12.14
C ALA A 52 -9.72 -2.40 -11.37
N GLY A 53 -9.68 -2.10 -10.06
CA GLY A 53 -10.87 -1.91 -9.24
C GLY A 53 -11.69 -0.66 -9.56
N GLY A 54 -11.04 0.37 -10.09
CA GLY A 54 -11.66 1.64 -10.48
C GLY A 54 -11.97 2.60 -9.32
N HIS A 55 -11.76 2.20 -8.07
CA HIS A 55 -12.21 2.98 -6.91
C HIS A 55 -11.35 4.23 -6.58
N SER A 56 -10.19 4.36 -7.19
CA SER A 56 -9.41 5.60 -7.19
C SER A 56 -9.55 6.34 -8.51
N LEU A 57 -9.36 5.65 -9.64
CA LEU A 57 -9.34 6.28 -10.97
C LEU A 57 -10.69 6.89 -11.36
N LEU A 58 -11.81 6.17 -11.17
CA LEU A 58 -13.13 6.68 -11.54
C LEU A 58 -13.56 7.93 -10.75
N PRO A 59 -13.36 8.02 -9.43
CA PRO A 59 -13.57 9.27 -8.70
C PRO A 59 -12.73 10.44 -9.23
N MET A 60 -11.45 10.21 -9.55
CA MET A 60 -10.58 11.24 -10.13
C MET A 60 -11.08 11.70 -11.51
N MET A 61 -11.53 10.79 -12.35
CA MET A 61 -12.12 11.10 -13.66
C MET A 61 -13.43 11.86 -13.51
N LYS A 62 -14.32 11.47 -12.57
CA LYS A 62 -15.58 12.17 -12.29
C LYS A 62 -15.36 13.59 -11.79
N LEU A 63 -14.31 13.83 -11.00
CA LEU A 63 -13.91 15.14 -10.52
C LEU A 63 -13.09 15.93 -11.54
N ARG A 64 -12.84 15.38 -12.72
CA ARG A 64 -12.01 15.98 -13.77
C ARG A 64 -10.55 16.28 -13.33
N LEU A 65 -10.08 15.58 -12.31
CA LEU A 65 -8.68 15.65 -11.87
C LEU A 65 -7.74 14.94 -12.86
N VAL A 66 -8.28 13.91 -13.53
CA VAL A 66 -7.59 13.19 -14.61
C VAL A 66 -8.54 13.12 -15.81
N ASN A 67 -8.02 13.50 -16.98
CA ASN A 67 -8.71 13.36 -18.26
C ASN A 67 -7.89 12.43 -19.15
N LEU A 68 -8.43 11.25 -19.42
CA LEU A 68 -7.82 10.20 -20.24
C LEU A 68 -8.55 10.11 -21.56
N GLU A 69 -7.82 9.85 -22.63
CA GLU A 69 -8.43 9.51 -23.93
C GLU A 69 -8.81 8.03 -23.97
N TYR A 70 -8.04 7.18 -23.30
CA TYR A 70 -8.25 5.73 -23.26
C TYR A 70 -8.21 5.19 -21.83
N VAL A 71 -9.09 4.24 -21.55
CA VAL A 71 -9.09 3.43 -20.33
C VAL A 71 -8.95 1.97 -20.74
N ILE A 72 -7.89 1.31 -20.24
CA ILE A 72 -7.59 -0.10 -20.52
C ILE A 72 -8.04 -0.92 -19.32
N ASP A 73 -9.12 -1.68 -19.49
CA ASP A 73 -9.67 -2.55 -18.43
C ASP A 73 -8.89 -3.86 -18.34
N ILE A 74 -8.36 -4.13 -17.15
CA ILE A 74 -7.61 -5.35 -16.82
C ILE A 74 -8.37 -6.28 -15.85
N ASN A 75 -9.68 -6.08 -15.64
CA ASN A 75 -10.45 -6.89 -14.70
C ASN A 75 -10.50 -8.38 -15.10
N ASP A 76 -10.46 -8.71 -16.38
CA ASP A 76 -10.44 -10.10 -16.86
C ASP A 76 -9.14 -10.83 -16.50
N LEU A 77 -8.07 -10.08 -16.23
CA LEU A 77 -6.79 -10.65 -15.80
C LEU A 77 -6.81 -11.09 -14.33
N HIS A 78 -7.92 -10.93 -13.62
CA HIS A 78 -8.05 -11.43 -12.25
C HIS A 78 -7.79 -12.95 -12.16
N GLY A 79 -8.22 -13.73 -13.14
CA GLY A 79 -7.95 -15.16 -13.20
C GLY A 79 -6.46 -15.53 -13.24
N GLU A 80 -5.62 -14.64 -13.78
CA GLU A 80 -4.17 -14.79 -13.91
C GLU A 80 -3.43 -14.12 -12.75
N LEU A 81 -3.83 -12.90 -12.38
CA LEU A 81 -3.14 -12.01 -11.44
C LEU A 81 -3.83 -11.86 -10.08
N GLY A 82 -4.94 -12.58 -9.82
CA GLY A 82 -5.67 -12.57 -8.54
C GLY A 82 -5.38 -13.85 -7.76
N TYR A 83 -4.33 -13.87 -6.96
CA TYR A 83 -3.95 -15.04 -6.18
C TYR A 83 -3.12 -14.67 -4.94
N VAL A 84 -3.12 -15.57 -3.94
CA VAL A 84 -2.17 -15.59 -2.83
C VAL A 84 -1.52 -16.97 -2.81
N ARG A 85 -0.22 -17.03 -3.09
CA ARG A 85 0.56 -18.27 -3.16
C ARG A 85 1.61 -18.29 -2.06
N PHE A 86 1.74 -19.42 -1.39
CA PHE A 86 2.66 -19.61 -0.27
C PHE A 86 3.76 -20.59 -0.67
N SER A 87 4.99 -20.21 -0.35
CA SER A 87 6.15 -21.09 -0.35
C SER A 87 6.81 -21.09 1.03
N PRO A 88 7.80 -21.93 1.31
CA PRO A 88 8.51 -21.89 2.60
C PRO A 88 9.18 -20.55 2.90
N ASP A 89 9.62 -19.81 1.87
CA ASP A 89 10.46 -18.65 2.01
C ASP A 89 9.74 -17.31 1.70
N GLU A 90 8.61 -17.38 0.99
CA GLU A 90 7.89 -16.17 0.59
C GLU A 90 6.40 -16.41 0.37
N VAL A 91 5.63 -15.32 0.51
CA VAL A 91 4.25 -15.21 0.00
C VAL A 91 4.27 -14.36 -1.26
N ARG A 92 3.62 -14.84 -2.31
CA ARG A 92 3.41 -14.12 -3.57
C ARG A 92 1.95 -13.76 -3.72
N ILE A 93 1.66 -12.49 -3.92
CA ILE A 93 0.31 -11.96 -4.08
C ILE A 93 0.21 -11.31 -5.45
N GLY A 94 -0.67 -11.81 -6.29
CA GLY A 94 -0.92 -11.22 -7.60
C GLY A 94 -1.49 -9.81 -7.51
N ALA A 95 -1.10 -8.93 -8.40
CA ALA A 95 -1.46 -7.51 -8.35
C ALA A 95 -2.97 -7.25 -8.44
N MET A 96 -3.74 -8.17 -9.03
CA MET A 96 -5.20 -8.07 -9.15
C MET A 96 -5.96 -8.70 -7.97
N THR A 97 -5.27 -9.22 -6.95
CA THR A 97 -5.91 -9.74 -5.72
C THR A 97 -6.71 -8.63 -5.06
N ARG A 98 -7.97 -8.92 -4.75
CA ARG A 98 -8.91 -7.94 -4.16
C ARG A 98 -8.63 -7.74 -2.68
N HIS A 99 -8.91 -6.55 -2.16
CA HIS A 99 -8.88 -6.28 -0.72
C HIS A 99 -9.68 -7.30 0.08
N ARG A 100 -10.87 -7.68 -0.42
CA ARG A 100 -11.70 -8.71 0.19
C ARG A 100 -10.98 -10.06 0.30
N GLU A 101 -10.27 -10.49 -0.74
CA GLU A 101 -9.56 -11.76 -0.78
C GLU A 101 -8.39 -11.77 0.23
N LEU A 102 -7.70 -10.63 0.39
CA LEU A 102 -6.67 -10.46 1.42
C LEU A 102 -7.28 -10.51 2.83
N LEU A 103 -8.41 -9.84 3.05
CA LEU A 103 -9.13 -9.81 4.33
C LEU A 103 -9.60 -11.21 4.76
N GLU A 104 -10.16 -11.97 3.82
CA GLU A 104 -10.78 -13.29 4.06
C GLU A 104 -9.75 -14.43 4.10
N SER A 105 -8.50 -14.22 3.69
CA SER A 105 -7.47 -15.25 3.69
C SER A 105 -6.97 -15.56 5.11
N ASP A 106 -7.42 -16.68 5.69
CA ASP A 106 -6.97 -17.14 7.00
C ASP A 106 -5.49 -17.51 7.00
N GLN A 107 -5.01 -18.10 5.92
CA GLN A 107 -3.60 -18.46 5.78
C GLN A 107 -2.71 -17.22 5.74
N LEU A 108 -3.10 -16.17 4.98
CA LEU A 108 -2.37 -14.91 4.96
C LEU A 108 -2.37 -14.24 6.34
N ALA A 109 -3.50 -14.23 7.04
CA ALA A 109 -3.61 -13.67 8.38
C ALA A 109 -2.81 -14.45 9.43
N THR A 110 -2.55 -15.74 9.20
CA THR A 110 -1.69 -16.55 10.07
C THR A 110 -0.21 -16.17 9.88
N VAL A 111 0.23 -16.01 8.62
CA VAL A 111 1.63 -15.69 8.30
C VAL A 111 1.90 -14.19 8.51
N PHE A 112 0.99 -13.34 8.03
CA PHE A 112 1.11 -11.87 8.09
C PHE A 112 -0.20 -11.25 8.60
N PRO A 113 -0.44 -11.27 9.93
CA PRO A 113 -1.68 -10.73 10.51
C PRO A 113 -1.90 -9.23 10.24
N ILE A 114 -0.86 -8.50 9.89
CA ILE A 114 -0.90 -7.09 9.51
C ILE A 114 -1.87 -6.83 8.33
N PHE A 115 -1.98 -7.75 7.37
CA PHE A 115 -2.93 -7.59 6.26
C PHE A 115 -4.36 -7.56 6.75
N ARG A 116 -4.74 -8.49 7.63
CA ARG A 116 -6.10 -8.51 8.20
C ARG A 116 -6.38 -7.28 9.05
N ASP A 117 -5.38 -6.79 9.78
CA ASP A 117 -5.53 -5.55 10.55
C ASP A 117 -5.83 -4.36 9.64
N ALA A 118 -5.04 -4.18 8.57
CA ALA A 118 -5.21 -3.09 7.63
C ALA A 118 -6.52 -3.21 6.83
N GLU A 119 -6.80 -4.38 6.28
CA GLU A 119 -7.98 -4.60 5.44
C GLU A 119 -9.32 -4.38 6.17
N ARG A 120 -9.35 -4.58 7.50
CA ARG A 120 -10.54 -4.30 8.30
C ARG A 120 -10.91 -2.82 8.37
N VAL A 121 -9.92 -1.94 8.21
CA VAL A 121 -10.08 -0.48 8.31
C VAL A 121 -9.94 0.22 6.95
N ILE A 122 -9.71 -0.53 5.87
CA ILE A 122 -9.70 0.01 4.51
C ILE A 122 -11.13 0.12 3.99
N ALA A 123 -11.57 1.37 3.77
CA ALA A 123 -12.79 1.72 3.08
C ALA A 123 -14.05 0.92 3.55
N ASP A 124 -14.89 0.52 2.63
CA ASP A 124 -16.11 -0.23 2.85
C ASP A 124 -16.14 -1.53 2.00
N PRO A 125 -17.13 -2.41 2.22
CA PRO A 125 -17.23 -3.66 1.44
C PRO A 125 -17.36 -3.44 -0.07
N VAL A 126 -17.97 -2.34 -0.54
CA VAL A 126 -18.11 -2.05 -1.97
C VAL A 126 -16.73 -1.81 -2.59
N VAL A 127 -15.91 -1.00 -1.92
CA VAL A 127 -14.52 -0.74 -2.33
C VAL A 127 -13.70 -2.03 -2.27
N ARG A 128 -13.74 -2.77 -1.15
CA ARG A 128 -12.95 -3.99 -0.97
C ARG A 128 -13.28 -5.09 -1.97
N ASN A 129 -14.52 -5.17 -2.43
CA ASN A 129 -14.95 -6.14 -3.47
C ASN A 129 -14.34 -5.85 -4.85
N ARG A 130 -13.86 -4.65 -5.10
CA ARG A 130 -13.36 -4.22 -6.41
C ARG A 130 -11.90 -3.76 -6.37
N GLY A 131 -11.51 -3.01 -5.36
CA GLY A 131 -10.14 -2.54 -5.17
C GLY A 131 -9.14 -3.70 -5.13
N THR A 132 -7.92 -3.48 -5.60
CA THR A 132 -6.86 -4.49 -5.72
C THR A 132 -5.59 -4.02 -5.03
N LEU A 133 -4.76 -4.94 -4.56
CA LEU A 133 -3.46 -4.64 -3.97
C LEU A 133 -2.59 -3.79 -4.93
N GLY A 134 -2.41 -4.25 -6.16
CA GLY A 134 -1.60 -3.53 -7.16
C GLY A 134 -2.18 -2.16 -7.50
N GLY A 135 -3.52 -2.04 -7.59
CA GLY A 135 -4.19 -0.76 -7.83
C GLY A 135 -4.00 0.24 -6.69
N SER A 136 -4.03 -0.23 -5.43
CA SER A 136 -3.77 0.57 -4.24
C SER A 136 -2.33 1.11 -4.25
N LEU A 137 -1.35 0.23 -4.39
CA LEU A 137 0.07 0.61 -4.45
C LEU A 137 0.37 1.55 -5.62
N CYS A 138 -0.19 1.31 -6.82
CA CYS A 138 0.02 2.15 -8.00
C CYS A 138 -0.68 3.50 -7.93
N GLN A 139 -1.74 3.63 -7.13
CA GLN A 139 -2.35 4.92 -6.86
C GLN A 139 -1.37 5.86 -6.17
N ALA A 140 -0.50 5.33 -5.32
CA ALA A 140 0.55 6.05 -4.60
C ALA A 140 0.03 7.29 -3.86
N ASP A 141 -1.22 7.22 -3.33
CA ASP A 141 -1.73 8.26 -2.44
C ASP A 141 -0.93 8.18 -1.13
N PRO A 142 -0.36 9.30 -0.63
CA PRO A 142 0.41 9.29 0.62
C PRO A 142 -0.35 8.73 1.83
N SER A 143 -1.70 8.71 1.79
CA SER A 143 -2.55 8.19 2.87
C SER A 143 -3.04 6.76 2.63
N GLU A 144 -2.48 6.06 1.65
CA GLU A 144 -2.81 4.70 1.29
C GLU A 144 -2.27 3.71 2.34
N ASP A 145 -3.07 2.73 2.74
CA ASP A 145 -2.79 1.87 3.89
C ASP A 145 -1.81 0.72 3.57
N LEU A 146 -1.95 0.07 2.39
CA LEU A 146 -1.17 -1.14 2.08
C LEU A 146 0.29 -0.87 1.75
N SER A 147 0.64 0.36 1.38
CA SER A 147 2.03 0.76 1.22
C SER A 147 2.81 0.68 2.53
N ALA A 148 2.20 1.12 3.65
CA ALA A 148 2.79 0.97 4.98
C ALA A 148 2.93 -0.50 5.39
N VAL A 149 1.94 -1.34 5.06
CA VAL A 149 1.97 -2.80 5.28
C VAL A 149 3.13 -3.44 4.50
N CYS A 150 3.20 -3.18 3.20
CA CYS A 150 4.22 -3.77 2.33
C CYS A 150 5.63 -3.29 2.70
N THR A 151 5.79 -2.02 3.09
CA THR A 151 7.07 -1.47 3.57
C THR A 151 7.52 -2.15 4.86
N ALA A 152 6.63 -2.32 5.84
CA ALA A 152 6.95 -3.00 7.09
C ALA A 152 7.33 -4.47 6.89
N LEU A 153 6.78 -5.13 5.88
CA LEU A 153 7.06 -6.53 5.56
C LEU A 153 8.26 -6.74 4.62
N ASP A 154 9.00 -5.69 4.25
CA ASP A 154 10.11 -5.78 3.29
C ASP A 154 9.67 -6.33 1.93
N ALA A 155 8.48 -6.00 1.50
CA ALA A 155 7.93 -6.48 0.26
C ALA A 155 8.65 -5.91 -0.97
N SER A 156 8.55 -6.61 -2.08
CA SER A 156 8.99 -6.14 -3.40
C SER A 156 7.87 -6.30 -4.41
N CYS A 157 7.90 -5.48 -5.44
CA CYS A 157 6.95 -5.48 -6.54
C CYS A 157 7.62 -5.99 -7.82
N VAL A 158 7.00 -6.95 -8.49
CA VAL A 158 7.36 -7.37 -9.83
C VAL A 158 6.63 -6.48 -10.82
N ILE A 159 7.38 -5.78 -11.63
CA ILE A 159 6.90 -4.90 -12.69
C ILE A 159 7.25 -5.53 -14.01
N ARG A 160 6.28 -5.60 -14.93
CA ARG A 160 6.44 -6.19 -16.25
C ARG A 160 6.21 -5.16 -17.35
N GLY A 161 7.09 -5.11 -18.32
CA GLY A 161 7.02 -4.32 -19.54
C GLY A 161 7.31 -5.16 -20.78
N ALA A 162 7.42 -4.51 -21.92
CA ALA A 162 7.72 -5.18 -23.18
C ALA A 162 9.08 -5.91 -23.16
N ASP A 163 10.07 -5.38 -22.47
CA ASP A 163 11.44 -5.90 -22.36
C ASP A 163 11.61 -6.99 -21.30
N GLY A 164 10.53 -7.36 -20.56
CA GLY A 164 10.55 -8.39 -19.54
C GLY A 164 10.10 -7.92 -18.16
N GLU A 165 10.60 -8.62 -17.13
CA GLU A 165 10.25 -8.35 -15.73
C GLU A 165 11.43 -7.76 -14.96
N ARG A 166 11.12 -6.89 -14.01
CA ARG A 166 12.07 -6.37 -13.02
C ARG A 166 11.42 -6.33 -11.64
N VAL A 167 12.25 -6.45 -10.60
CA VAL A 167 11.81 -6.43 -9.20
C VAL A 167 12.26 -5.12 -8.56
N VAL A 168 11.35 -4.46 -7.85
CA VAL A 168 11.60 -3.18 -7.17
C VAL A 168 11.18 -3.33 -5.71
N THR A 169 12.03 -2.94 -4.77
CA THR A 169 11.67 -2.93 -3.34
C THR A 169 10.60 -1.86 -3.06
N MET A 170 9.82 -2.02 -1.99
CA MET A 170 8.81 -1.01 -1.64
C MET A 170 9.44 0.36 -1.32
N GLU A 171 10.68 0.39 -0.83
CA GLU A 171 11.44 1.63 -0.61
C GLU A 171 11.69 2.41 -1.92
N GLN A 172 11.87 1.68 -3.02
CA GLN A 172 12.14 2.26 -4.36
C GLN A 172 10.87 2.41 -5.20
N PHE A 173 9.74 1.84 -4.75
CA PHE A 173 8.51 1.79 -5.52
C PHE A 173 7.78 3.12 -5.54
N HIS A 174 7.59 3.77 -4.37
CA HIS A 174 6.95 5.08 -4.26
C HIS A 174 8.00 6.19 -4.39
N ARG A 175 7.91 7.01 -5.43
CA ARG A 175 8.86 8.09 -5.72
C ARG A 175 8.37 9.47 -5.30
N GLY A 176 7.07 9.61 -5.12
CA GLY A 176 6.41 10.84 -4.71
C GLY A 176 4.90 10.64 -4.64
N PRO A 177 4.13 11.68 -4.27
CA PRO A 177 2.68 11.62 -4.28
C PRO A 177 2.16 11.28 -5.68
N TYR A 178 1.41 10.18 -5.79
CA TYR A 178 0.86 9.68 -7.06
C TYR A 178 1.94 9.34 -8.11
N GLU A 179 3.16 9.03 -7.65
CA GLU A 179 4.29 8.68 -8.51
C GLU A 179 4.95 7.40 -8.03
N THR A 180 5.11 6.43 -8.95
CA THR A 180 5.72 5.14 -8.68
C THR A 180 6.89 4.85 -9.60
N ALA A 181 7.56 3.71 -9.36
CA ALA A 181 8.61 3.19 -10.23
C ALA A 181 8.06 2.53 -11.50
N VAL A 182 6.75 2.36 -11.64
CA VAL A 182 6.12 1.76 -12.83
C VAL A 182 6.23 2.73 -14.00
N GLY A 183 6.76 2.27 -15.13
CA GLY A 183 6.86 3.05 -16.37
C GLY A 183 5.50 3.18 -17.06
N ASP A 184 5.45 4.06 -18.08
CA ASP A 184 4.21 4.35 -18.82
C ASP A 184 3.71 3.14 -19.64
N ASP A 185 4.60 2.24 -20.02
CA ASP A 185 4.36 1.00 -20.77
C ASP A 185 4.54 -0.27 -19.92
N GLU A 186 4.51 -0.13 -18.60
CA GLU A 186 4.67 -1.21 -17.64
C GLU A 186 3.44 -1.38 -16.75
N MET A 187 3.33 -2.54 -16.12
CA MET A 187 2.33 -2.80 -15.07
C MET A 187 2.89 -3.69 -13.96
N PRO A 188 2.45 -3.51 -12.70
CA PRO A 188 2.75 -4.46 -11.64
C PRO A 188 1.97 -5.76 -11.87
N THR A 189 2.62 -6.89 -11.63
CA THR A 189 2.02 -8.20 -11.78
C THR A 189 1.95 -8.98 -10.48
N GLU A 190 2.91 -8.78 -9.58
CA GLU A 190 3.03 -9.56 -8.34
C GLU A 190 3.70 -8.74 -7.22
N ILE A 191 3.28 -8.97 -5.99
CA ILE A 191 3.94 -8.50 -4.77
C ILE A 191 4.54 -9.72 -4.07
N ARG A 192 5.84 -9.67 -3.74
CA ARG A 192 6.59 -10.73 -3.05
C ARG A 192 6.93 -10.29 -1.64
N ILE A 193 6.68 -11.14 -0.68
CA ILE A 193 6.88 -10.85 0.74
C ILE A 193 7.67 -11.99 1.36
N PRO A 194 8.89 -11.74 1.88
CA PRO A 194 9.71 -12.79 2.46
C PRO A 194 9.11 -13.30 3.78
N ILE A 195 9.11 -14.62 3.97
CA ILE A 195 8.76 -15.26 5.24
C ILE A 195 10.07 -15.45 6.03
N ARG A 196 10.12 -14.88 7.21
CA ARG A 196 11.28 -14.98 8.10
C ARG A 196 10.85 -15.58 9.44
N PRO A 197 11.61 -16.55 9.99
CA PRO A 197 11.32 -17.18 11.28
C PRO A 197 11.24 -16.16 12.43
N GLY A 198 10.38 -16.42 13.41
CA GLY A 198 10.21 -15.55 14.59
C GLY A 198 9.54 -14.21 14.29
N GLY A 199 8.99 -14.06 13.09
CA GLY A 199 8.33 -12.82 12.65
C GLY A 199 6.90 -12.69 13.13
N ALA A 200 6.51 -11.48 13.49
CA ALA A 200 5.11 -11.08 13.69
C ALA A 200 4.91 -9.63 13.26
N SER A 201 3.67 -9.28 12.99
CA SER A 201 3.37 -7.97 12.44
C SER A 201 2.02 -7.44 12.92
N ALA A 202 1.85 -6.11 12.86
CA ALA A 202 0.62 -5.44 13.24
C ALA A 202 0.45 -4.13 12.45
N TYR A 203 -0.80 -3.66 12.36
CA TYR A 203 -1.14 -2.40 11.75
C TYR A 203 -2.03 -1.57 12.67
N GLU A 204 -1.74 -0.29 12.76
CA GLU A 204 -2.51 0.69 13.53
C GLU A 204 -2.81 1.91 12.67
N LYS A 205 -4.01 2.47 12.80
CA LYS A 205 -4.49 3.60 12.00
C LYS A 205 -5.35 4.53 12.84
N VAL A 206 -5.21 5.82 12.62
CA VAL A 206 -6.16 6.84 13.05
C VAL A 206 -6.85 7.41 11.82
N GLU A 207 -8.17 7.40 11.84
CA GLU A 207 -9.04 7.96 10.81
C GLU A 207 -10.13 8.82 11.46
N ARG A 208 -10.76 9.73 10.71
CA ARG A 208 -11.81 10.59 11.24
C ARG A 208 -13.16 9.88 11.37
N ARG A 209 -13.42 8.92 10.53
CA ARG A 209 -14.61 8.07 10.48
C ARG A 209 -14.22 6.70 9.92
N ALA A 210 -14.97 5.67 10.24
CA ALA A 210 -14.71 4.32 9.76
C ALA A 210 -14.59 4.25 8.24
N GLY A 211 -13.49 3.67 7.76
CA GLY A 211 -13.19 3.51 6.35
C GLY A 211 -12.69 4.77 5.63
N ASP A 212 -12.36 5.84 6.36
CA ASP A 212 -11.75 7.05 5.77
C ASP A 212 -10.25 6.81 5.46
N TRP A 213 -9.67 7.70 4.70
CA TRP A 213 -8.23 7.80 4.53
C TRP A 213 -7.53 8.05 5.86
N ALA A 214 -6.33 7.54 6.02
CA ALA A 214 -5.57 7.71 7.23
C ALA A 214 -5.29 9.20 7.53
N VAL A 215 -5.45 9.59 8.79
CA VAL A 215 -4.79 10.78 9.35
C VAL A 215 -3.32 10.48 9.55
N THR A 216 -3.04 9.28 10.05
CA THR A 216 -1.73 8.65 10.17
C THR A 216 -1.95 7.16 10.30
N SER A 217 -1.09 6.36 9.70
CA SER A 217 -1.08 4.92 9.92
C SER A 217 0.35 4.38 10.03
N CYS A 218 0.45 3.24 10.70
CA CYS A 218 1.71 2.56 10.99
C CYS A 218 1.57 1.05 10.79
N GLY A 219 2.33 0.49 9.86
CA GLY A 219 2.63 -0.93 9.80
C GLY A 219 3.93 -1.22 10.54
N ALA A 220 3.95 -2.27 11.36
CA ALA A 220 5.16 -2.73 12.03
C ALA A 220 5.33 -4.24 11.89
N ALA A 221 6.56 -4.68 11.64
CA ALA A 221 6.97 -6.07 11.69
C ALA A 221 8.19 -6.20 12.60
N ILE A 222 8.25 -7.29 13.35
CA ILE A 222 9.32 -7.59 14.27
C ILE A 222 9.72 -9.07 14.17
N TRP A 223 11.00 -9.35 14.34
CA TRP A 223 11.53 -10.72 14.36
C TRP A 223 12.28 -10.92 15.66
N LEU A 224 11.91 -11.98 16.36
CA LEU A 224 12.50 -12.35 17.65
C LEU A 224 13.27 -13.66 17.54
N ALA A 225 14.44 -13.71 18.20
CA ALA A 225 15.18 -14.93 18.48
C ALA A 225 15.73 -14.86 19.91
N ASP A 226 15.57 -15.94 20.67
CA ASP A 226 16.05 -16.05 22.07
C ASP A 226 15.57 -14.90 22.97
N GLY A 227 14.37 -14.37 22.72
CA GLY A 227 13.78 -13.26 23.47
C GLY A 227 14.32 -11.87 23.12
N LEU A 228 15.22 -11.78 22.12
CA LEU A 228 15.80 -10.53 21.64
C LEU A 228 15.24 -10.16 20.25
N ILE A 229 15.19 -8.87 19.97
CA ILE A 229 14.83 -8.33 18.67
C ILE A 229 15.98 -8.53 17.71
N VAL A 230 15.78 -9.36 16.67
CA VAL A 230 16.75 -9.57 15.59
C VAL A 230 16.63 -8.47 14.55
N ASP A 231 15.39 -8.08 14.25
CA ASP A 231 15.07 -7.02 13.29
C ASP A 231 13.69 -6.43 13.60
N ALA A 232 13.50 -5.17 13.25
CA ALA A 232 12.22 -4.49 13.33
C ALA A 232 12.06 -3.53 12.15
N ARG A 233 10.89 -3.51 11.53
CA ARG A 233 10.60 -2.62 10.41
C ARG A 233 9.30 -1.89 10.65
N VAL A 234 9.29 -0.62 10.28
CA VAL A 234 8.13 0.26 10.40
C VAL A 234 7.92 0.96 9.07
N GLY A 235 6.69 0.95 8.60
CA GLY A 235 6.21 1.73 7.48
C GLY A 235 5.13 2.71 7.95
N LEU A 236 5.31 3.99 7.66
CA LEU A 236 4.34 5.05 8.01
C LEU A 236 3.67 5.58 6.75
N ALA A 237 2.36 5.81 6.81
CA ALA A 237 1.62 6.52 5.76
C ALA A 237 0.90 7.77 6.31
N ALA A 238 0.54 8.70 5.44
CA ALA A 238 -0.07 10.00 5.72
C ALA A 238 0.80 10.98 6.53
N VAL A 239 2.10 10.72 6.66
CA VAL A 239 3.03 11.57 7.43
C VAL A 239 4.22 12.10 6.60
N GLY A 240 4.09 12.04 5.30
CA GLY A 240 5.09 12.52 4.34
C GLY A 240 4.53 12.55 2.92
N PRO A 241 5.34 12.93 1.93
CA PRO A 241 4.93 12.94 0.53
C PRO A 241 4.70 11.53 -0.04
N ASN A 242 5.24 10.51 0.59
CA ASN A 242 5.08 9.09 0.26
C ASN A 242 5.22 8.26 1.53
N THR A 243 4.96 6.95 1.43
CA THR A 243 5.20 6.02 2.53
C THR A 243 6.66 6.01 2.91
N THR A 244 6.92 6.07 4.21
CA THR A 244 8.27 6.18 4.77
C THR A 244 8.62 4.91 5.54
N GLY A 245 9.65 4.19 5.09
CA GLY A 245 10.35 3.19 5.89
C GLY A 245 11.38 3.87 6.80
N ILE A 246 11.59 3.34 8.00
CA ILE A 246 12.48 3.98 9.00
C ILE A 246 13.55 2.98 9.47
N PRO A 247 14.68 2.85 8.73
CA PRO A 247 15.77 1.94 9.08
C PRO A 247 16.37 2.20 10.48
N ALA A 248 16.41 3.46 10.93
CA ALA A 248 16.92 3.84 12.24
C ALA A 248 16.19 3.15 13.40
N ILE A 249 14.91 2.77 13.22
CA ILE A 249 14.19 1.98 14.22
C ILE A 249 14.81 0.59 14.36
N SER A 250 15.11 -0.09 13.25
CA SER A 250 15.77 -1.41 13.29
C SER A 250 17.11 -1.33 14.00
N GLU A 251 17.91 -0.30 13.70
CA GLU A 251 19.22 -0.08 14.33
C GLU A 251 19.10 0.13 15.85
N ALA A 252 18.11 0.92 16.28
CA ALA A 252 17.88 1.22 17.68
C ALA A 252 17.38 0.02 18.49
N LEU A 253 16.59 -0.87 17.88
CA LEU A 253 15.92 -1.97 18.57
C LEU A 253 16.72 -3.28 18.55
N ARG A 254 17.59 -3.47 17.59
CA ARG A 254 18.32 -4.73 17.37
C ARG A 254 19.17 -5.14 18.57
N GLY A 255 19.10 -6.43 18.92
CA GLY A 255 19.85 -7.03 20.01
C GLY A 255 19.31 -6.75 21.39
N GLN A 256 18.18 -6.03 21.51
CA GLN A 256 17.58 -5.69 22.80
C GLN A 256 16.32 -6.54 23.07
N ALA A 257 16.01 -6.74 24.35
CA ALA A 257 14.74 -7.35 24.75
C ALA A 257 13.60 -6.34 24.59
N PRO A 258 12.44 -6.75 24.09
CA PRO A 258 11.28 -5.86 23.98
C PRO A 258 10.89 -5.21 25.31
N SER A 259 10.72 -3.89 25.34
CA SER A 259 10.28 -3.14 26.51
C SER A 259 9.50 -1.89 26.12
N GLU A 260 8.74 -1.32 27.06
CA GLU A 260 7.99 -0.09 26.83
C GLU A 260 8.89 1.11 26.53
N GLU A 261 10.08 1.17 27.16
CA GLU A 261 11.09 2.20 26.92
C GLU A 261 11.62 2.10 25.49
N LEU A 262 11.82 0.87 25.02
CA LEU A 262 12.30 0.63 23.66
C LEU A 262 11.25 1.02 22.61
N TYR A 263 9.95 0.73 22.87
CA TYR A 263 8.87 1.20 21.99
C TYR A 263 8.76 2.73 22.01
N ALA A 264 8.99 3.37 23.17
CA ALA A 264 9.01 4.83 23.25
C ALA A 264 10.15 5.43 22.43
N THR A 265 11.32 4.81 22.44
CA THR A 265 12.45 5.21 21.60
C THR A 265 12.11 5.09 20.11
N ALA A 266 11.51 3.98 19.69
CA ALA A 266 11.07 3.78 18.31
C ALA A 266 10.03 4.82 17.88
N GLY A 267 9.07 5.13 18.75
CA GLY A 267 8.04 6.16 18.50
C GLY A 267 8.65 7.55 18.31
N ALA A 268 9.60 7.93 19.15
CA ALA A 268 10.32 9.21 19.02
C ALA A 268 11.07 9.29 17.67
N ILE A 269 11.80 8.22 17.29
CA ILE A 269 12.48 8.13 15.99
C ILE A 269 11.46 8.28 14.85
N ALA A 270 10.30 7.63 14.95
CA ALA A 270 9.23 7.72 13.94
C ALA A 270 8.73 9.16 13.79
N ALA A 271 8.45 9.85 14.89
CA ALA A 271 8.00 11.24 14.89
C ALA A 271 9.04 12.22 14.31
N GLU A 272 10.32 11.99 14.55
CA GLU A 272 11.41 12.78 14.00
C GLU A 272 11.63 12.52 12.50
N SER A 273 11.45 11.29 12.06
CA SER A 273 11.67 10.86 10.67
C SER A 273 10.55 11.28 9.72
N CYS A 274 9.37 11.65 10.22
CA CYS A 274 8.24 12.02 9.40
C CYS A 274 8.21 13.52 9.05
N ASN A 275 7.63 13.84 7.87
CA ASN A 275 7.48 15.22 7.39
C ASN A 275 6.04 15.50 6.91
N PRO A 276 5.06 15.46 7.83
CA PRO A 276 3.66 15.70 7.49
C PRO A 276 3.38 17.16 7.15
N THR A 277 2.38 17.36 6.30
CA THR A 277 1.76 18.68 6.09
C THR A 277 0.49 18.79 6.93
N GLY A 278 0.23 19.99 7.47
CA GLY A 278 -1.05 20.29 8.11
C GLY A 278 -2.17 20.39 7.08
N ASP A 279 -3.32 19.79 7.37
CA ASP A 279 -4.51 19.81 6.53
C ASP A 279 -5.79 19.75 7.38
N MET A 280 -6.95 19.61 6.73
CA MET A 280 -8.24 19.48 7.43
C MET A 280 -8.39 18.21 8.28
N ARG A 281 -7.43 17.26 8.20
CA ARG A 281 -7.41 16.04 9.01
C ARG A 281 -6.61 16.20 10.29
N GLY A 282 -5.61 17.11 10.30
CA GLY A 282 -4.80 17.34 11.50
C GLY A 282 -3.64 18.31 11.27
N THR A 283 -3.15 18.89 12.36
CA THR A 283 -1.94 19.73 12.35
C THR A 283 -0.67 18.87 12.18
N VAL A 284 0.45 19.49 11.85
CA VAL A 284 1.76 18.82 11.76
C VAL A 284 2.10 18.16 13.10
N GLU A 285 1.92 18.85 14.22
CA GLU A 285 2.22 18.36 15.56
C GLU A 285 1.36 17.15 15.91
N TYR A 286 0.07 17.18 15.57
CA TYR A 286 -0.85 16.07 15.80
C TYR A 286 -0.44 14.82 15.02
N LYS A 287 -0.11 14.97 13.73
CA LYS A 287 0.33 13.86 12.88
C LYS A 287 1.66 13.26 13.37
N ARG A 288 2.61 14.09 13.83
CA ARG A 288 3.85 13.61 14.45
C ARG A 288 3.60 12.88 15.75
N HIS A 289 2.72 13.39 16.61
CA HIS A 289 2.30 12.69 17.82
C HIS A 289 1.66 11.33 17.50
N LEU A 290 0.83 11.26 16.46
CA LEU A 290 0.25 10.01 16.01
C LEU A 290 1.31 9.03 15.46
N ALA A 291 2.32 9.52 14.74
CA ALA A 291 3.42 8.67 14.26
C ALA A 291 4.18 8.01 15.42
N ASP A 292 4.46 8.76 16.50
CA ASP A 292 5.01 8.22 17.76
C ASP A 292 4.09 7.14 18.34
N GLU A 293 2.87 7.51 18.67
CA GLU A 293 1.95 6.64 19.41
C GLU A 293 1.56 5.38 18.63
N LEU A 294 1.30 5.49 17.31
CA LEU A 294 0.93 4.34 16.49
C LEU A 294 2.13 3.38 16.29
N THR A 295 3.34 3.91 16.21
CA THR A 295 4.56 3.08 16.17
C THR A 295 4.70 2.25 17.44
N ARG A 296 4.50 2.86 18.60
CA ARG A 296 4.52 2.16 19.90
C ARG A 296 3.47 1.06 19.97
N ARG A 297 2.23 1.38 19.57
CA ARG A 297 1.11 0.41 19.58
C ARG A 297 1.35 -0.75 18.62
N ALA A 298 1.77 -0.46 17.40
CA ALA A 298 2.02 -1.47 16.38
C ALA A 298 3.16 -2.41 16.79
N LEU A 299 4.26 -1.89 17.32
CA LEU A 299 5.38 -2.70 17.83
C LEU A 299 4.96 -3.55 19.03
N ARG A 300 4.28 -2.97 20.04
CA ARG A 300 3.77 -3.71 21.20
C ARG A 300 2.86 -4.87 20.77
N ARG A 301 1.97 -4.62 19.82
CA ARG A 301 1.04 -5.63 19.31
C ARG A 301 1.77 -6.70 18.50
N ALA A 302 2.76 -6.33 17.69
CA ALA A 302 3.58 -7.27 16.95
C ALA A 302 4.38 -8.18 17.89
N VAL A 303 5.02 -7.63 18.92
CA VAL A 303 5.73 -8.41 19.95
C VAL A 303 4.80 -9.36 20.70
N ALA A 304 3.62 -8.89 21.11
CA ALA A 304 2.64 -9.75 21.80
C ALA A 304 2.24 -10.96 20.91
N ARG A 305 2.16 -10.78 19.62
CA ARG A 305 1.90 -11.86 18.66
C ARG A 305 3.08 -12.81 18.48
N ALA A 306 4.32 -12.26 18.42
CA ALA A 306 5.53 -13.07 18.33
C ALA A 306 5.77 -13.94 19.57
N ALA A 307 5.38 -13.44 20.75
CA ALA A 307 5.48 -14.16 22.02
C ALA A 307 4.35 -15.18 22.26
N ALA A 308 3.25 -15.09 21.50
CA ALA A 308 2.16 -16.06 21.60
C ALA A 308 2.65 -17.43 21.09
N PRO A 309 2.36 -18.54 21.79
CA PRO A 309 2.72 -19.87 21.30
C PRO A 309 2.05 -20.06 19.94
N ALA A 310 2.83 -20.56 18.96
CA ALA A 310 2.30 -20.89 17.65
C ALA A 310 1.09 -21.83 17.85
N THR A 311 -0.11 -21.32 17.51
CA THR A 311 -1.30 -22.17 17.48
C THR A 311 -1.04 -23.22 16.41
N THR A 312 -0.64 -24.42 16.82
CA THR A 312 -0.51 -25.57 15.93
C THR A 312 -1.83 -25.72 15.20
N ALA A 313 -1.86 -25.33 13.93
CA ALA A 313 -2.90 -25.74 13.01
C ALA A 313 -2.81 -27.27 12.95
N GLN A 314 -3.60 -27.94 13.80
CA GLN A 314 -3.83 -29.37 13.68
C GLN A 314 -4.51 -29.58 12.34
N GLY A 315 -3.88 -30.39 11.52
CA GLY A 315 -4.30 -30.70 10.18
C GLY A 315 -5.77 -31.15 10.09
N VAL A 316 -6.42 -30.71 9.04
CA VAL A 316 -7.50 -31.42 8.36
C VAL A 316 -7.10 -31.53 6.90
#